data_68ca599548183827fddeb8c949388024
#
_entry.id   68ca599548183827fddeb8c949388024
#
_cell.length_a   1.000
_cell.length_b   1.000
_cell.length_c   1.000
_cell.angle_alpha   90.00
_cell.angle_beta   90.00
_cell.angle_gamma   90.00
#
_symmetry.space_group_name_H-M   'P 1'
#
loop_
_entity.id
_entity.type
_entity.pdbx_description
1 polymer ?
#
loop_
_entity_poly.entity_id
_entity_poly.type
_entity_poly.pdbx_seq_one_letter_code
_entity_poly.pdbx_strand_id
1 'polypeptide(L)'
;MCNPGYLAQQAQDFAAKSKQVECEVLDDAAMEALGMGSLLAVARGSANRPKLVVLKYGNGGDAKPYVLVGKGITFDTGGINLKTQGGIEEMKYDMCGAATVLGAFVAAVGMQLPLNLVCIAAAVENMPDGNAHRPR
;
A
#
# COMPACT_ATOMS: atom_id res chain seq x y z
N MET A 1 -2.28 -1.82 -15.74
CA MET A 1 -1.52 -0.72 -15.11
C MET A 1 -1.56 -0.94 -13.60
N CYS A 2 -0.43 -0.81 -12.90
CA CYS A 2 -0.38 -0.94 -11.43
C CYS A 2 -0.99 0.31 -10.80
N ASN A 3 -2.16 0.17 -10.19
CA ASN A 3 -2.85 1.21 -9.41
C ASN A 3 -3.15 0.66 -7.99
N PRO A 4 -3.69 1.46 -7.05
CA PRO A 4 -3.98 0.98 -5.71
C PRO A 4 -4.89 -0.25 -5.67
N GLY A 5 -5.91 -0.29 -6.52
CA GLY A 5 -6.82 -1.44 -6.61
C GLY A 5 -6.13 -2.72 -7.09
N TYR A 6 -5.18 -2.59 -8.03
CA TYR A 6 -4.39 -3.73 -8.50
C TYR A 6 -3.54 -4.34 -7.38
N LEU A 7 -2.83 -3.50 -6.60
CA LEU A 7 -2.03 -3.99 -5.46
C LEU A 7 -2.91 -4.70 -4.41
N ALA A 8 -4.08 -4.14 -4.11
CA ALA A 8 -5.03 -4.75 -3.20
C ALA A 8 -5.52 -6.11 -3.71
N GLN A 9 -5.86 -6.21 -4.99
CA GLN A 9 -6.31 -7.45 -5.60
C GLN A 9 -5.22 -8.54 -5.56
N GLN A 10 -3.96 -8.18 -5.88
CA GLN A 10 -2.85 -9.13 -5.80
C GLN A 10 -2.64 -9.68 -4.39
N ALA A 11 -2.78 -8.83 -3.37
CA ALA A 11 -2.67 -9.24 -1.98
C ALA A 11 -3.81 -10.18 -1.55
N GLN A 12 -5.05 -9.87 -1.95
CA GLN A 12 -6.22 -10.73 -1.70
C GLN A 12 -6.10 -12.09 -2.40
N ASP A 13 -5.68 -12.10 -3.67
CA ASP A 13 -5.48 -13.34 -4.45
C ASP A 13 -4.38 -14.22 -3.85
N PHE A 14 -3.34 -13.60 -3.28
CA PHE A 14 -2.31 -14.33 -2.56
C PHE A 14 -2.83 -14.92 -1.26
N ALA A 15 -3.52 -14.13 -0.44
CA ALA A 15 -4.07 -14.58 0.84
C ALA A 15 -5.07 -15.74 0.67
N ALA A 16 -5.88 -15.70 -0.39
CA ALA A 16 -6.84 -16.76 -0.69
C ALA A 16 -6.20 -18.14 -0.92
N LYS A 17 -4.89 -18.19 -1.21
CA LYS A 17 -4.14 -19.45 -1.46
C LYS A 17 -3.53 -20.05 -0.19
N SER A 18 -3.60 -19.37 0.95
CA SER A 18 -2.97 -19.82 2.19
C SER A 18 -3.89 -19.65 3.39
N LYS A 19 -4.11 -20.73 4.14
CA LYS A 19 -4.91 -20.70 5.39
C LYS A 19 -4.22 -19.94 6.54
N GLN A 20 -2.93 -19.68 6.43
CA GLN A 20 -2.12 -19.00 7.43
C GLN A 20 -2.01 -17.49 7.17
N VAL A 21 -2.62 -17.00 6.08
CA VAL A 21 -2.57 -15.60 5.67
C VAL A 21 -3.96 -14.99 5.71
N GLU A 22 -4.07 -13.88 6.42
CA GLU A 22 -5.23 -13.01 6.40
C GLU A 22 -4.92 -11.75 5.59
N CYS A 23 -5.89 -11.26 4.83
CA CYS A 23 -5.80 -10.00 4.10
C CYS A 23 -6.95 -9.09 4.46
N GLU A 24 -6.64 -7.90 4.91
CA GLU A 24 -7.58 -6.82 5.13
C GLU A 24 -7.22 -5.67 4.19
N VAL A 25 -8.22 -5.10 3.53
CA VAL A 25 -8.05 -3.94 2.65
C VAL A 25 -8.98 -2.83 3.14
N LEU A 26 -8.38 -1.77 3.64
CA LEU A 26 -9.12 -0.57 4.06
C LEU A 26 -9.30 0.33 2.84
N ASP A 27 -10.53 0.74 2.62
CA ASP A 27 -10.88 1.78 1.65
C ASP A 27 -10.85 3.17 2.29
N ASP A 28 -11.18 4.19 1.52
CA ASP A 28 -11.20 5.58 1.97
C ASP A 28 -12.13 5.81 3.17
N ALA A 29 -13.31 5.20 3.18
CA ALA A 29 -14.27 5.37 4.28
C ALA A 29 -13.73 4.75 5.59
N ALA A 30 -13.14 3.56 5.50
CA ALA A 30 -12.51 2.91 6.66
C ALA A 30 -11.30 3.69 7.16
N MET A 31 -10.47 4.22 6.25
CA MET A 31 -9.32 5.05 6.62
C MET A 31 -9.74 6.40 7.23
N GLU A 32 -10.83 7.00 6.75
CA GLU A 32 -11.38 8.23 7.32
C GLU A 32 -11.88 8.01 8.75
N ALA A 33 -12.60 6.92 8.99
CA ALA A 33 -13.07 6.53 10.33
C ALA A 33 -11.92 6.31 11.32
N LEU A 34 -10.74 5.90 10.83
CA LEU A 34 -9.51 5.74 11.62
C LEU A 34 -8.66 7.03 11.72
N GLY A 35 -9.11 8.15 11.13
CA GLY A 35 -8.41 9.42 11.19
C GLY A 35 -7.11 9.46 10.35
N MET A 36 -6.99 8.64 9.30
CA MET A 36 -5.79 8.57 8.43
C MET A 36 -5.71 9.74 7.44
N GLY A 37 -5.81 10.97 7.95
CA GLY A 37 -5.91 12.17 7.13
C GLY A 37 -4.71 12.41 6.20
N SER A 38 -3.49 12.05 6.61
CA SER A 38 -2.29 12.24 5.78
C SER A 38 -2.31 11.40 4.50
N LEU A 39 -2.69 10.12 4.61
CA LEU A 39 -2.82 9.24 3.45
C LEU A 39 -3.93 9.72 2.51
N LEU A 40 -5.08 10.05 3.08
CA LEU A 40 -6.23 10.54 2.33
C LEU A 40 -5.96 11.88 1.63
N ALA A 41 -5.14 12.76 2.24
CA ALA A 41 -4.74 14.02 1.63
C ALA A 41 -3.93 13.80 0.34
N VAL A 42 -3.03 12.81 0.32
CA VAL A 42 -2.27 12.45 -0.89
C VAL A 42 -3.19 11.91 -1.99
N ALA A 43 -4.18 11.10 -1.60
CA ALA A 43 -5.08 10.43 -2.54
C ALA A 43 -6.12 11.34 -3.21
N ARG A 44 -6.37 12.53 -2.66
CA ARG A 44 -7.51 13.39 -3.04
C ARG A 44 -7.57 13.76 -4.51
N GLY A 45 -6.41 13.91 -5.14
CA GLY A 45 -6.32 14.33 -6.55
C GLY A 45 -6.46 13.17 -7.56
N SER A 46 -6.65 11.94 -7.13
CA SER A 46 -6.75 10.80 -8.04
C SER A 46 -8.16 10.22 -8.13
N ALA A 47 -8.55 9.84 -9.34
CA ALA A 47 -9.73 9.01 -9.58
C ALA A 47 -9.54 7.56 -9.11
N ASN A 48 -8.28 7.09 -9.00
CA ASN A 48 -7.93 5.80 -8.43
C ASN A 48 -7.96 5.88 -6.90
N ARG A 49 -9.01 5.31 -6.30
CA ARG A 49 -9.22 5.40 -4.85
C ARG A 49 -8.12 4.67 -4.07
N PRO A 50 -7.67 5.22 -2.93
CA PRO A 50 -6.61 4.64 -2.12
C PRO A 50 -7.01 3.30 -1.53
N LYS A 51 -6.01 2.46 -1.25
CA LYS A 51 -6.16 1.20 -0.54
C LYS A 51 -5.03 1.04 0.47
N LEU A 52 -5.36 0.80 1.74
CA LEU A 52 -4.38 0.33 2.71
C LEU A 52 -4.49 -1.18 2.80
N VAL A 53 -3.49 -1.87 2.32
CA VAL A 53 -3.43 -3.34 2.33
C VAL A 53 -2.71 -3.79 3.57
N VAL A 54 -3.34 -4.68 4.34
CA VAL A 54 -2.75 -5.30 5.53
C VAL A 54 -2.80 -6.82 5.35
N LEU A 55 -1.62 -7.43 5.28
CA LEU A 55 -1.46 -8.89 5.27
C LEU A 55 -0.92 -9.34 6.63
N LYS A 56 -1.49 -10.41 7.18
CA LYS A 56 -1.05 -11.03 8.43
C LYS A 56 -0.71 -12.49 8.18
N TYR A 57 0.45 -12.91 8.64
CA TYR A 57 0.90 -14.30 8.60
C TYR A 57 1.19 -14.78 10.02
N GLY A 58 0.59 -15.89 10.42
CA GLY A 58 0.75 -16.48 11.75
C GLY A 58 1.38 -17.88 11.67
N ASN A 59 2.67 -17.99 12.05
CA ASN A 59 3.38 -19.27 12.15
C ASN A 59 4.41 -19.26 13.29
N GLY A 60 4.40 -18.23 14.14
CA GLY A 60 5.35 -18.03 15.25
C GLY A 60 4.74 -18.23 16.65
N GLY A 61 3.55 -18.85 16.75
CA GLY A 61 2.87 -19.02 18.05
C GLY A 61 2.61 -17.68 18.74
N ASP A 62 2.96 -17.59 20.03
CA ASP A 62 2.74 -16.39 20.87
C ASP A 62 3.80 -15.28 20.68
N ALA A 63 4.73 -15.46 19.74
CA ALA A 63 5.76 -14.45 19.47
C ALA A 63 5.14 -13.15 18.92
N LYS A 64 5.71 -12.01 19.29
CA LYS A 64 5.30 -10.71 18.74
C LYS A 64 5.57 -10.68 17.23
N PRO A 65 4.66 -10.09 16.44
CA PRO A 65 4.85 -10.00 15.00
C PRO A 65 5.95 -8.97 14.65
N TYR A 66 6.69 -9.28 13.58
CA TYR A 66 7.45 -8.27 12.84
C TYR A 66 6.48 -7.50 11.93
N VAL A 67 6.71 -6.20 11.77
CA VAL A 67 5.86 -5.36 10.93
C VAL A 67 6.72 -4.75 9.82
N LEU A 68 6.32 -4.99 8.57
CA LEU A 68 6.90 -4.40 7.38
C LEU A 68 5.93 -3.37 6.81
N VAL A 69 6.40 -2.15 6.60
CA VAL A 69 5.58 -1.07 6.03
C VAL A 69 6.23 -0.59 4.73
N GLY A 70 5.47 -0.60 3.65
CA GLY A 70 5.95 -0.21 2.32
C GLY A 70 5.22 1.00 1.76
N LYS A 71 5.97 1.98 1.25
CA LYS A 71 5.45 3.09 0.46
C LYS A 71 4.89 2.55 -0.86
N GLY A 72 3.63 2.85 -1.15
CA GLY A 72 2.89 2.31 -2.29
C GLY A 72 2.28 3.39 -3.18
N ILE A 73 2.98 4.49 -3.44
CA ILE A 73 2.48 5.52 -4.37
C ILE A 73 2.65 4.99 -5.79
N THR A 74 1.55 4.61 -6.40
CA THR A 74 1.54 3.93 -7.70
C THR A 74 1.90 4.84 -8.87
N PHE A 75 1.65 6.14 -8.72
CA PHE A 75 2.21 7.20 -9.55
C PHE A 75 2.26 8.50 -8.73
N ASP A 76 3.40 9.18 -8.71
CA ASP A 76 3.61 10.42 -7.95
C ASP A 76 3.96 11.61 -8.85
N THR A 77 2.95 12.39 -9.19
CA THR A 77 3.17 13.65 -9.92
C THR A 77 3.68 14.79 -9.02
N GLY A 78 3.62 14.63 -7.70
CA GLY A 78 3.78 15.71 -6.72
C GLY A 78 2.46 16.38 -6.33
N GLY A 79 1.36 16.04 -7.00
CA GLY A 79 0.06 16.67 -6.79
C GLY A 79 0.03 18.15 -7.26
N ILE A 80 -0.54 19.04 -6.46
CA ILE A 80 -0.55 20.49 -6.77
C ILE A 80 0.88 21.06 -6.85
N ASN A 81 1.80 20.55 -6.04
CA ASN A 81 3.24 20.86 -6.16
C ASN A 81 3.89 19.96 -7.19
N LEU A 82 3.51 20.16 -8.45
CA LEU A 82 3.89 19.29 -9.56
C LEU A 82 5.42 19.20 -9.70
N LYS A 83 5.94 17.98 -9.88
CA LYS A 83 7.35 17.73 -10.17
C LYS A 83 7.70 18.29 -11.56
N THR A 84 8.60 19.27 -11.61
CA THR A 84 8.99 19.97 -12.84
C THR A 84 10.39 19.63 -13.33
N GLN A 85 11.16 18.92 -12.50
CA GLN A 85 12.55 18.51 -12.82
C GLN A 85 12.53 17.13 -13.43
N GLY A 86 12.42 16.91 -14.69
CA GLY A 86 12.54 15.64 -15.42
C GLY A 86 12.38 14.32 -14.62
N GLY A 87 12.06 13.22 -15.28
CA GLY A 87 11.94 11.90 -14.59
C GLY A 87 10.60 11.65 -13.90
N ILE A 88 9.58 12.47 -14.18
CA ILE A 88 8.23 12.22 -13.64
C ILE A 88 7.68 10.86 -14.09
N GLU A 89 8.06 10.37 -15.24
CA GLU A 89 7.70 9.05 -15.77
C GLU A 89 8.29 7.90 -14.93
N GLU A 90 9.40 8.14 -14.21
CA GLU A 90 9.99 7.18 -13.29
C GLU A 90 9.20 7.04 -11.99
N MET A 91 8.30 7.99 -11.72
CA MET A 91 7.44 7.97 -10.53
C MET A 91 6.39 6.83 -10.55
N LYS A 92 6.31 6.06 -11.63
CA LYS A 92 5.66 4.75 -11.67
C LYS A 92 6.31 3.72 -10.73
N TYR A 93 7.56 3.95 -10.34
CA TYR A 93 8.32 3.10 -9.41
C TYR A 93 8.22 3.56 -7.94
N ASP A 94 7.47 4.61 -7.66
CA ASP A 94 7.33 5.15 -6.30
C ASP A 94 6.54 4.23 -5.34
N MET A 95 6.13 3.08 -5.85
CA MET A 95 5.52 1.96 -5.13
C MET A 95 6.50 0.79 -4.87
N CYS A 96 7.76 0.90 -5.21
CA CYS A 96 8.74 -0.18 -5.02
C CYS A 96 8.91 -0.57 -3.55
N GLY A 97 8.71 0.37 -2.61
CA GLY A 97 8.68 0.05 -1.18
C GLY A 97 7.59 -0.96 -0.83
N ALA A 98 6.37 -0.75 -1.33
CA ALA A 98 5.27 -1.71 -1.16
C ALA A 98 5.57 -3.04 -1.86
N ALA A 99 6.10 -3.00 -3.10
CA ALA A 99 6.48 -4.21 -3.82
C ALA A 99 7.54 -5.04 -3.06
N THR A 100 8.52 -4.37 -2.46
CA THR A 100 9.58 -5.02 -1.68
C THR A 100 9.02 -5.71 -0.44
N VAL A 101 8.19 -5.03 0.36
CA VAL A 101 7.65 -5.64 1.58
C VAL A 101 6.63 -6.75 1.27
N LEU A 102 5.84 -6.60 0.22
CA LEU A 102 4.93 -7.65 -0.26
C LEU A 102 5.73 -8.87 -0.76
N GLY A 103 6.80 -8.65 -1.52
CA GLY A 103 7.69 -9.73 -1.98
C GLY A 103 8.35 -10.47 -0.82
N ALA A 104 8.85 -9.74 0.18
CA ALA A 104 9.42 -10.33 1.39
C ALA A 104 8.38 -11.13 2.18
N PHE A 105 7.15 -10.63 2.28
CA PHE A 105 6.03 -11.33 2.91
C PHE A 105 5.72 -12.66 2.18
N VAL A 106 5.59 -12.60 0.85
CA VAL A 106 5.34 -13.79 0.02
C VAL A 106 6.46 -14.83 0.20
N ALA A 107 7.72 -14.39 0.22
CA ALA A 107 8.87 -15.27 0.44
C ALA A 107 8.83 -15.93 1.83
N ALA A 108 8.55 -15.15 2.89
CA ALA A 108 8.46 -15.66 4.26
C ALA A 108 7.37 -16.74 4.39
N VAL A 109 6.20 -16.51 3.79
CA VAL A 109 5.09 -17.48 3.75
C VAL A 109 5.48 -18.73 2.94
N GLY A 110 6.08 -18.55 1.77
CA GLY A 110 6.51 -19.65 0.91
C GLY A 110 7.59 -20.55 1.54
N MET A 111 8.47 -19.94 2.34
CA MET A 111 9.50 -20.64 3.12
C MET A 111 8.95 -21.20 4.44
N GLN A 112 7.72 -20.95 4.78
CA GLN A 112 7.09 -21.36 6.05
C GLN A 112 7.90 -20.95 7.30
N LEU A 113 8.43 -19.72 7.29
CA LEU A 113 9.25 -19.24 8.40
C LEU A 113 8.46 -19.28 9.72
N PRO A 114 9.08 -19.74 10.84
CA PRO A 114 8.42 -19.86 12.13
C PRO A 114 8.35 -18.50 12.83
N LEU A 115 7.58 -17.56 12.28
CA LEU A 115 7.41 -16.21 12.79
C LEU A 115 6.00 -15.66 12.49
N ASN A 116 5.62 -14.63 13.21
CA ASN A 116 4.42 -13.84 12.92
C ASN A 116 4.85 -12.58 12.17
N LEU A 117 4.16 -12.27 11.08
CA LEU A 117 4.51 -11.15 10.21
C LEU A 117 3.26 -10.35 9.83
N VAL A 118 3.37 -9.05 9.89
CA VAL A 118 2.38 -8.11 9.36
C VAL A 118 3.03 -7.30 8.25
N CYS A 119 2.40 -7.24 7.09
CA CYS A 119 2.84 -6.41 5.99
C CYS A 119 1.78 -5.36 5.68
N ILE A 120 2.18 -4.10 5.63
CA ILE A 120 1.30 -2.97 5.34
C ILE A 120 1.80 -2.26 4.09
N ALA A 121 0.94 -2.16 3.07
CA ALA A 121 1.21 -1.39 1.86
C ALA A 121 0.20 -0.24 1.74
N ALA A 122 0.69 0.98 1.85
CA ALA A 122 -0.13 2.19 1.69
C ALA A 122 -0.20 2.54 0.20
N ALA A 123 -1.20 1.99 -0.49
CA ALA A 123 -1.36 2.13 -1.93
C ALA A 123 -2.22 3.36 -2.25
N VAL A 124 -1.60 4.35 -2.88
CA VAL A 124 -2.25 5.62 -3.28
C VAL A 124 -1.63 6.15 -4.56
N GLU A 125 -2.33 7.05 -5.24
CA GLU A 125 -1.84 7.77 -6.41
C GLU A 125 -1.89 9.26 -6.11
N ASN A 126 -0.80 9.98 -6.37
CA ASN A 126 -0.69 11.42 -6.10
C ASN A 126 -0.79 12.21 -7.42
N MET A 127 -1.95 12.79 -7.66
CA MET A 127 -2.28 13.48 -8.91
C MET A 127 -2.73 14.92 -8.67
N PRO A 128 -2.46 15.86 -9.60
CA PRO A 128 -3.04 17.19 -9.58
C PRO A 128 -4.49 17.13 -10.05
N ASP A 129 -5.40 17.71 -9.29
CA ASP A 129 -6.83 17.80 -9.61
C ASP A 129 -7.47 18.91 -8.77
N GLY A 130 -8.68 19.33 -9.12
CA GLY A 130 -9.43 20.33 -8.36
C GLY A 130 -9.70 19.97 -6.89
N ASN A 131 -9.71 18.68 -6.58
CA ASN A 131 -9.86 18.17 -5.21
C ASN A 131 -8.53 17.93 -4.49
N ALA A 132 -7.39 18.07 -5.18
CA ALA A 132 -6.07 17.82 -4.60
C ALA A 132 -5.77 18.81 -3.45
N HIS A 133 -5.03 18.30 -2.46
CA HIS A 133 -4.65 19.12 -1.30
C HIS A 133 -3.53 20.09 -1.66
N ARG A 134 -3.74 21.38 -1.38
CA ARG A 134 -2.70 22.40 -1.58
C ARG A 134 -1.73 22.41 -0.39
N PRO A 135 -0.45 22.74 -0.59
CA PRO A 135 0.46 23.05 0.50
C PRO A 135 -0.08 24.19 1.35
N ARG A 136 0.13 24.14 2.66
CA ARG A 136 -0.18 25.23 3.59
C ARG A 136 0.98 26.17 3.70
#